data_eec8e00406aedc71f5772fdf8a564cab
#
_entry.id   eec8e00406aedc71f5772fdf8a564cab
#
_cell.length_a   1.000
_cell.length_b   1.000
_cell.length_c   1.000
_cell.angle_alpha   90.00
_cell.angle_beta   90.00
_cell.angle_gamma   90.00
#
_symmetry.space_group_name_H-M   'P 1'
#
loop_
_entity.id
_entity.type
_entity.pdbx_description
1 polymer ?
#
loop_
_entity_poly.entity_id
_entity_poly.type
_entity_poly.pdbx_seq_one_letter_code
_entity_poly.pdbx_strand_id
1 'polypeptide(L)'
;NEVDGLKDDQDSLNEYYRQFPRTEMHAFRDETKESLFNLTKIYQQIDYNLESNNIAAVTTGSFQWENGIKDSKVIFSPHRDGRFKISWVPPINLQNKIINKNNGKYPGNEHIGAFGCDSYDISGTVDGKGSNGALHGLTKFSMEDAPPNHFFLEYISRPQTAEIFFEDVLMACIFYGMPILAENNKPRLLYYFKRRGYRGFSMNRPDKIW
;
A
#
# COMPACT_ATOMS: atom_id res chain seq x y z
N ASN A 1 -17.76 -25.21 -20.21
CA ASN A 1 -16.40 -25.15 -19.70
C ASN A 1 -16.43 -25.68 -18.27
N GLU A 2 -15.59 -26.70 -17.94
CA GLU A 2 -15.59 -27.34 -16.61
C GLU A 2 -15.44 -26.35 -15.46
N VAL A 3 -14.58 -25.35 -15.63
CA VAL A 3 -14.35 -24.27 -14.65
C VAL A 3 -15.63 -23.44 -14.40
N ASP A 4 -16.47 -23.23 -15.42
CA ASP A 4 -17.70 -22.46 -15.26
C ASP A 4 -18.75 -23.21 -14.42
N GLY A 5 -18.74 -24.55 -14.49
CA GLY A 5 -19.60 -25.40 -13.65
C GLY A 5 -19.18 -25.50 -12.19
N LEU A 6 -17.94 -25.15 -11.88
CA LEU A 6 -17.38 -25.23 -10.51
C LEU A 6 -17.33 -23.88 -9.78
N LYS A 7 -17.75 -22.78 -10.42
CA LYS A 7 -17.64 -21.42 -9.83
C LYS A 7 -18.40 -21.24 -8.53
N ASP A 8 -19.48 -22.00 -8.35
CA ASP A 8 -20.31 -21.93 -7.14
C ASP A 8 -19.82 -22.85 -6.01
N ASP A 9 -18.88 -23.77 -6.32
CA ASP A 9 -18.21 -24.64 -5.35
C ASP A 9 -16.71 -24.39 -5.34
N GLN A 10 -16.27 -23.53 -4.43
CA GLN A 10 -14.89 -23.08 -4.36
C GLN A 10 -13.92 -24.18 -4.00
N ASP A 11 -14.31 -25.15 -3.20
CA ASP A 11 -13.44 -26.27 -2.79
C ASP A 11 -13.17 -27.15 -4.02
N SER A 12 -14.18 -27.48 -4.78
CA SER A 12 -14.06 -28.22 -6.04
C SER A 12 -13.23 -27.43 -7.09
N LEU A 13 -13.41 -26.10 -7.14
CA LEU A 13 -12.63 -25.25 -8.03
C LEU A 13 -11.16 -25.21 -7.64
N ASN A 14 -10.83 -25.11 -6.36
CA ASN A 14 -9.46 -25.14 -5.86
C ASN A 14 -8.79 -26.49 -6.12
N GLU A 15 -9.52 -27.60 -5.90
CA GLU A 15 -9.07 -28.96 -6.22
C GLU A 15 -8.79 -29.12 -7.72
N TYR A 16 -9.70 -28.61 -8.57
CA TYR A 16 -9.50 -28.60 -10.03
C TYR A 16 -8.23 -27.85 -10.45
N TYR A 17 -8.00 -26.65 -9.89
CA TYR A 17 -6.79 -25.88 -10.19
C TYR A 17 -5.51 -26.55 -9.67
N ARG A 18 -5.57 -27.27 -8.57
CA ARG A 18 -4.44 -28.06 -8.05
C ARG A 18 -4.10 -29.24 -8.96
N GLN A 19 -5.10 -29.91 -9.49
CA GLN A 19 -4.92 -31.02 -10.44
C GLN A 19 -4.54 -30.55 -11.84
N PHE A 20 -5.04 -29.40 -12.29
CA PHE A 20 -4.82 -28.81 -13.61
C PHE A 20 -4.33 -27.36 -13.49
N PRO A 21 -3.11 -27.16 -12.95
CA PRO A 21 -2.62 -25.81 -12.66
C PRO A 21 -2.33 -25.05 -13.96
N ARG A 22 -2.86 -23.83 -14.06
CA ARG A 22 -2.55 -22.88 -15.14
C ARG A 22 -1.37 -21.95 -14.78
N THR A 23 -1.04 -21.87 -13.48
CA THR A 23 0.08 -21.11 -12.92
C THR A 23 0.70 -21.89 -11.77
N GLU A 24 1.93 -21.56 -11.37
CA GLU A 24 2.57 -22.15 -10.18
C GLU A 24 1.71 -21.96 -8.92
N MET A 25 1.09 -20.79 -8.78
CA MET A 25 0.18 -20.50 -7.67
C MET A 25 -1.02 -21.47 -7.60
N HIS A 26 -1.51 -21.94 -8.74
CA HIS A 26 -2.60 -22.92 -8.77
C HIS A 26 -2.16 -24.28 -8.24
N ALA A 27 -0.92 -24.71 -8.53
CA ALA A 27 -0.38 -25.98 -8.09
C ALA A 27 -0.18 -26.08 -6.58
N PHE A 28 0.04 -24.94 -5.92
CA PHE A 28 0.35 -24.86 -4.48
C PHE A 28 -0.80 -24.29 -3.64
N ARG A 29 -2.03 -24.30 -4.15
CA ARG A 29 -3.21 -23.93 -3.35
C ARG A 29 -3.36 -24.93 -2.20
N ASP A 30 -3.22 -24.43 -0.99
CA ASP A 30 -3.38 -25.22 0.23
C ASP A 30 -4.70 -24.88 0.91
N GLU A 31 -5.42 -25.94 1.32
CA GLU A 31 -6.70 -25.83 2.02
C GLU A 31 -6.54 -26.15 3.51
N THR A 32 -5.34 -26.01 4.06
CA THR A 32 -5.10 -26.36 5.46
C THR A 32 -6.09 -25.65 6.38
N LYS A 33 -6.89 -26.43 7.08
CA LYS A 33 -7.89 -25.99 8.06
C LYS A 33 -7.30 -25.22 9.24
N GLU A 34 -5.98 -25.07 9.29
CA GLU A 34 -5.22 -24.42 10.37
C GLU A 34 -4.93 -22.93 10.09
N SER A 35 -5.28 -22.39 8.92
CA SER A 35 -5.07 -20.98 8.63
C SER A 35 -6.06 -20.11 9.40
N LEU A 36 -5.54 -19.04 10.05
CA LEU A 36 -6.35 -17.97 10.63
C LEU A 36 -7.12 -17.16 9.59
N PHE A 37 -6.74 -17.27 8.33
CA PHE A 37 -7.33 -16.53 7.21
C PHE A 37 -8.23 -17.44 6.37
N ASN A 38 -9.28 -16.88 5.81
CA ASN A 38 -10.11 -17.59 4.84
C ASN A 38 -9.38 -17.68 3.50
N LEU A 39 -8.68 -18.80 3.28
CA LEU A 39 -7.86 -19.04 2.09
C LEU A 39 -8.69 -19.00 0.80
N THR A 40 -9.92 -19.49 0.84
CA THR A 40 -10.85 -19.41 -0.30
C THR A 40 -11.05 -17.99 -0.79
N LYS A 41 -11.34 -17.05 0.13
CA LYS A 41 -11.49 -15.62 -0.23
C LYS A 41 -10.19 -15.00 -0.70
N ILE A 42 -9.04 -15.42 -0.15
CA ILE A 42 -7.73 -14.96 -0.60
C ILE A 42 -7.47 -15.41 -2.04
N TYR A 43 -7.72 -16.68 -2.36
CA TYR A 43 -7.54 -17.19 -3.73
C TYR A 43 -8.50 -16.53 -4.72
N GLN A 44 -9.77 -16.31 -4.35
CA GLN A 44 -10.73 -15.56 -5.17
C GLN A 44 -10.22 -14.15 -5.48
N GLN A 45 -9.66 -13.47 -4.48
CA GLN A 45 -9.10 -12.12 -4.67
C GLN A 45 -7.84 -12.15 -5.55
N ILE A 46 -6.99 -13.16 -5.39
CA ILE A 46 -5.80 -13.33 -6.24
C ILE A 46 -6.22 -13.57 -7.69
N ASP A 47 -7.17 -14.46 -7.94
CA ASP A 47 -7.69 -14.73 -9.28
C ASP A 47 -8.29 -13.47 -9.92
N TYR A 48 -9.11 -12.74 -9.18
CA TYR A 48 -9.65 -11.44 -9.62
C TYR A 48 -8.55 -10.44 -9.99
N ASN A 49 -7.52 -10.31 -9.17
CA ASN A 49 -6.41 -9.39 -9.42
C ASN A 49 -5.58 -9.79 -10.66
N LEU A 50 -5.56 -11.08 -11.03
CA LEU A 50 -4.83 -11.60 -12.19
C LEU A 50 -5.64 -11.52 -13.50
N GLU A 51 -6.90 -11.14 -13.47
CA GLU A 51 -7.67 -10.88 -14.68
C GLU A 51 -7.09 -9.69 -15.47
N SER A 52 -7.04 -9.81 -16.80
CA SER A 52 -6.37 -8.85 -17.68
C SER A 52 -6.84 -7.40 -17.47
N ASN A 53 -8.15 -7.20 -17.25
CA ASN A 53 -8.71 -5.87 -17.02
C ASN A 53 -8.26 -5.27 -15.67
N ASN A 54 -8.10 -6.10 -14.64
CA ASN A 54 -7.72 -5.66 -13.31
C ASN A 54 -6.20 -5.38 -13.24
N ILE A 55 -5.38 -6.18 -13.94
CA ILE A 55 -3.95 -5.90 -14.11
C ILE A 55 -3.76 -4.56 -14.83
N ALA A 56 -4.52 -4.29 -15.88
CA ALA A 56 -4.43 -3.04 -16.63
C ALA A 56 -4.87 -1.80 -15.82
N ALA A 57 -5.65 -1.99 -14.76
CA ALA A 57 -6.05 -0.91 -13.86
C ALA A 57 -4.95 -0.46 -12.88
N VAL A 58 -3.85 -1.24 -12.76
CA VAL A 58 -2.73 -0.94 -11.87
C VAL A 58 -1.58 -0.30 -12.64
N THR A 59 -1.15 0.86 -12.17
CA THR A 59 -0.01 1.58 -12.75
C THR A 59 1.20 1.47 -11.82
N THR A 60 2.33 1.02 -12.37
CA THR A 60 3.62 1.01 -11.66
C THR A 60 4.37 2.31 -11.89
N GLY A 61 5.02 2.85 -10.87
CA GLY A 61 5.76 4.10 -10.97
C GLY A 61 6.48 4.49 -9.67
N SER A 62 6.93 5.73 -9.62
CA SER A 62 7.58 6.32 -8.44
C SER A 62 7.07 7.72 -8.16
N PHE A 63 7.03 8.08 -6.89
CA PHE A 63 6.85 9.48 -6.49
C PHE A 63 8.18 10.21 -6.55
N GLN A 64 8.13 11.46 -6.93
CA GLN A 64 9.30 12.35 -6.96
C GLN A 64 8.89 13.78 -6.67
N TRP A 65 9.82 14.55 -6.13
CA TRP A 65 9.65 15.98 -5.96
C TRP A 65 9.64 16.69 -7.30
N GLU A 66 8.73 17.63 -7.47
CA GLU A 66 8.66 18.46 -8.67
C GLU A 66 9.99 19.19 -8.89
N ASN A 67 10.58 19.04 -10.07
CA ASN A 67 11.91 19.56 -10.43
C ASN A 67 13.06 19.10 -9.49
N GLY A 68 12.90 18.01 -8.76
CA GLY A 68 13.89 17.50 -7.80
C GLY A 68 14.04 18.35 -6.53
N ILE A 69 13.17 19.35 -6.33
CA ILE A 69 13.24 20.27 -5.17
C ILE A 69 12.47 19.66 -4.01
N LYS A 70 13.18 19.28 -2.94
CA LYS A 70 12.56 18.73 -1.73
C LYS A 70 11.56 19.71 -1.12
N ASP A 71 10.47 19.14 -0.59
CA ASP A 71 9.35 19.86 0.03
C ASP A 71 8.55 20.77 -0.94
N SER A 72 8.76 20.59 -2.25
CA SER A 72 7.88 21.11 -3.30
C SER A 72 6.64 20.23 -3.47
N LYS A 73 5.95 20.32 -4.59
CA LYS A 73 4.90 19.35 -4.92
C LYS A 73 5.51 17.98 -5.21
N VAL A 74 4.76 16.94 -4.88
CA VAL A 74 5.08 15.58 -5.28
C VAL A 74 4.30 15.25 -6.54
N ILE A 75 4.98 14.64 -7.51
CA ILE A 75 4.38 14.11 -8.73
C ILE A 75 4.56 12.60 -8.78
N PHE A 76 3.59 11.89 -9.37
CA PHE A 76 3.72 10.47 -9.67
C PHE A 76 4.19 10.31 -11.11
N SER A 77 5.29 9.58 -11.30
CA SER A 77 5.87 9.28 -12.61
C SER A 77 5.68 7.81 -12.94
N PRO A 78 4.80 7.45 -13.88
CA PRO A 78 4.62 6.07 -14.31
C PRO A 78 5.87 5.56 -15.04
N HIS A 79 6.39 4.41 -14.60
CA HIS A 79 7.44 3.68 -15.31
C HIS A 79 7.53 2.24 -14.79
N ARG A 80 8.02 1.33 -15.62
CA ARG A 80 8.03 -0.10 -15.38
C ARG A 80 8.82 -0.52 -14.14
N ASP A 81 9.93 0.15 -13.86
CA ASP A 81 10.84 -0.17 -12.75
C ASP A 81 10.48 0.60 -11.47
N GLY A 82 9.29 1.17 -11.39
CA GLY A 82 8.79 1.87 -10.22
C GLY A 82 8.57 0.94 -9.04
N ARG A 83 8.68 1.48 -7.84
CA ARG A 83 8.49 0.72 -6.60
C ARG A 83 7.07 0.73 -6.08
N PHE A 84 6.23 1.60 -6.61
CA PHE A 84 4.83 1.73 -6.23
C PHE A 84 3.92 1.10 -7.27
N LYS A 85 2.87 0.42 -6.81
CA LYS A 85 1.73 0.00 -7.62
C LYS A 85 0.52 0.77 -7.14
N ILE A 86 -0.15 1.48 -8.04
CA ILE A 86 -1.32 2.28 -7.71
C ILE A 86 -2.48 1.93 -8.64
N SER A 87 -3.68 1.86 -8.11
CA SER A 87 -4.93 1.64 -8.86
C SER A 87 -5.85 2.87 -8.87
N TRP A 88 -5.52 3.89 -8.12
CA TRP A 88 -6.26 5.15 -8.09
C TRP A 88 -5.33 6.34 -7.88
N VAL A 89 -5.53 7.36 -8.70
CA VAL A 89 -4.86 8.66 -8.58
C VAL A 89 -5.92 9.68 -8.17
N PRO A 90 -5.71 10.44 -7.08
CA PRO A 90 -6.69 11.42 -6.66
C PRO A 90 -6.84 12.54 -7.69
N PRO A 91 -8.04 13.13 -7.81
CA PRO A 91 -8.25 14.35 -8.58
C PRO A 91 -7.25 15.45 -8.22
N ILE A 92 -6.93 16.33 -9.17
CA ILE A 92 -5.84 17.31 -9.02
C ILE A 92 -6.03 18.27 -7.83
N ASN A 93 -7.27 18.55 -7.48
CA ASN A 93 -7.65 19.39 -6.32
C ASN A 93 -7.41 18.71 -4.97
N LEU A 94 -7.23 17.39 -4.96
CA LEU A 94 -6.92 16.60 -3.77
C LEU A 94 -5.42 16.25 -3.68
N GLN A 95 -4.68 16.37 -4.79
CA GLN A 95 -3.25 16.10 -4.79
C GLN A 95 -2.49 17.16 -4.00
N ASN A 96 -1.49 16.72 -3.24
CA ASN A 96 -0.60 17.58 -2.44
C ASN A 96 -1.34 18.52 -1.47
N LYS A 97 -2.50 18.09 -0.98
CA LYS A 97 -3.31 18.91 -0.06
C LYS A 97 -2.75 18.86 1.36
N ILE A 98 -2.06 19.92 1.72
CA ILE A 98 -1.40 20.07 3.03
C ILE A 98 -2.03 21.24 3.78
N ILE A 99 -2.30 21.04 5.06
CA ILE A 99 -2.74 22.08 5.98
C ILE A 99 -1.55 22.49 6.85
N ASN A 100 -1.11 23.75 6.71
CA ASN A 100 -0.06 24.31 7.54
C ASN A 100 -0.66 24.85 8.85
N LYS A 101 -0.14 24.39 9.98
CA LYS A 101 -0.46 24.88 11.33
C LYS A 101 0.83 25.34 12.00
N ASN A 102 0.70 26.08 13.13
CA ASN A 102 1.86 26.63 13.85
C ASN A 102 2.91 25.59 14.28
N ASN A 103 2.47 24.33 14.45
CA ASN A 103 3.31 23.22 14.91
C ASN A 103 3.68 22.21 13.80
N GLY A 104 3.43 22.53 12.54
CA GLY A 104 3.83 21.68 11.41
C GLY A 104 2.81 21.52 10.30
N LYS A 105 3.09 20.58 9.41
CA LYS A 105 2.29 20.24 8.24
C LYS A 105 1.39 19.04 8.56
N TYR A 106 0.14 19.09 8.11
CA TYR A 106 -0.90 18.11 8.36
C TYR A 106 -1.54 17.66 7.04
N PRO A 107 -2.07 16.42 6.96
CA PRO A 107 -2.78 15.95 5.78
C PRO A 107 -4.10 16.70 5.61
N GLY A 108 -4.41 17.09 4.36
CA GLY A 108 -5.67 17.77 4.03
C GLY A 108 -6.82 16.84 3.68
N ASN A 109 -6.53 15.56 3.46
CA ASN A 109 -7.49 14.54 3.02
C ASN A 109 -7.64 13.39 4.05
N GLU A 110 -7.49 13.67 5.34
CA GLU A 110 -7.61 12.67 6.41
C GLU A 110 -8.96 11.96 6.46
N HIS A 111 -10.00 12.59 5.91
CA HIS A 111 -11.34 12.02 5.81
C HIS A 111 -11.48 10.99 4.68
N ILE A 112 -10.64 11.06 3.64
CA ILE A 112 -10.72 10.19 2.46
C ILE A 112 -10.09 8.82 2.69
N GLY A 113 -8.92 8.79 3.32
CA GLY A 113 -8.18 7.55 3.51
C GLY A 113 -7.04 7.66 4.50
N ALA A 114 -6.27 6.60 4.60
CA ALA A 114 -5.06 6.54 5.40
C ALA A 114 -4.09 5.49 4.85
N PHE A 115 -2.82 5.62 5.25
CA PHE A 115 -1.79 4.62 4.99
C PHE A 115 -1.52 3.78 6.22
N GLY A 116 -1.29 2.47 6.02
CA GLY A 116 -0.68 1.56 6.97
C GLY A 116 0.76 1.29 6.56
N CYS A 117 1.71 1.35 7.50
CA CYS A 117 3.12 1.16 7.21
C CYS A 117 3.80 0.26 8.25
N ASP A 118 4.43 -0.81 7.77
CA ASP A 118 5.46 -1.56 8.49
C ASP A 118 6.81 -1.13 7.95
N SER A 119 7.61 -0.43 8.77
CA SER A 119 8.91 0.10 8.39
C SER A 119 10.05 -0.78 8.92
N TYR A 120 11.27 -0.53 8.44
CA TYR A 120 12.49 -1.12 8.99
C TYR A 120 13.49 -0.04 9.39
N ASP A 121 14.30 -0.31 10.42
CA ASP A 121 15.25 0.66 10.97
C ASP A 121 16.67 0.48 10.43
N ILE A 122 17.04 -0.73 10.01
CA ILE A 122 18.42 -1.07 9.63
C ILE A 122 18.50 -1.24 8.11
N SER A 123 19.37 -0.45 7.48
CA SER A 123 19.54 -0.47 6.02
C SER A 123 20.27 -1.72 5.52
N GLY A 124 21.21 -2.26 6.28
CA GLY A 124 21.95 -3.47 5.95
C GLY A 124 21.70 -4.61 6.93
N THR A 125 21.68 -5.83 6.44
CA THR A 125 21.77 -7.05 7.26
C THR A 125 23.02 -7.80 6.87
N VAL A 126 23.65 -8.46 7.84
CA VAL A 126 24.89 -9.22 7.64
C VAL A 126 24.75 -10.25 6.51
N ASP A 127 23.55 -10.81 6.36
CA ASP A 127 23.25 -11.87 5.37
C ASP A 127 22.51 -11.37 4.13
N GLY A 128 22.30 -10.07 3.94
CA GLY A 128 21.53 -9.52 2.83
C GLY A 128 20.03 -9.86 2.85
N LYS A 129 19.54 -10.59 3.86
CA LYS A 129 18.18 -11.12 3.99
C LYS A 129 17.28 -10.29 4.92
N GLY A 130 17.33 -8.97 4.79
CA GLY A 130 16.44 -8.11 5.58
C GLY A 130 15.01 -8.13 5.06
N SER A 131 14.03 -8.02 5.99
CA SER A 131 12.62 -7.85 5.62
C SER A 131 12.40 -6.57 4.82
N ASN A 132 11.49 -6.60 3.86
CA ASN A 132 11.05 -5.40 3.16
C ASN A 132 10.28 -4.49 4.11
N GLY A 133 10.27 -3.19 3.82
CA GLY A 133 9.25 -2.30 4.34
C GLY A 133 8.00 -2.39 3.48
N ALA A 134 6.84 -2.15 4.06
CA ALA A 134 5.56 -2.16 3.38
C ALA A 134 4.75 -0.90 3.67
N LEU A 135 4.10 -0.36 2.63
CA LEU A 135 3.13 0.72 2.74
C LEU A 135 1.90 0.35 1.92
N HIS A 136 0.74 0.40 2.54
CA HIS A 136 -0.54 0.21 1.87
C HIS A 136 -1.43 1.41 2.09
N GLY A 137 -2.07 1.89 1.03
CA GLY A 137 -3.06 2.95 1.09
C GLY A 137 -4.47 2.38 0.98
N LEU A 138 -5.35 2.77 1.91
CA LEU A 138 -6.74 2.36 1.95
C LEU A 138 -7.64 3.59 1.98
N THR A 139 -8.60 3.69 1.05
CA THR A 139 -9.68 4.66 1.15
C THR A 139 -10.71 4.20 2.16
N LYS A 140 -11.24 5.15 2.93
CA LYS A 140 -12.38 4.93 3.82
C LYS A 140 -13.66 4.74 3.01
N PHE A 141 -14.74 4.41 3.68
CA PHE A 141 -16.06 4.49 3.08
C PHE A 141 -16.36 5.98 2.80
N SER A 142 -15.95 6.41 1.63
CA SER A 142 -16.08 7.78 1.16
C SER A 142 -17.22 7.89 0.17
N MET A 143 -17.82 9.06 0.12
CA MET A 143 -19.01 9.29 -0.68
C MET A 143 -18.75 10.09 -1.96
N GLU A 144 -17.51 10.60 -2.22
CA GLU A 144 -17.36 11.54 -3.32
C GLU A 144 -16.17 11.18 -4.23
N ASP A 145 -14.96 11.62 -3.98
CA ASP A 145 -13.89 11.65 -4.97
C ASP A 145 -12.95 10.43 -4.98
N ALA A 146 -13.29 9.38 -4.23
CA ALA A 146 -12.45 8.19 -4.10
C ALA A 146 -13.27 6.89 -4.14
N PRO A 147 -12.74 5.80 -4.71
CA PRO A 147 -13.39 4.50 -4.63
C PRO A 147 -13.53 4.09 -3.15
N PRO A 148 -14.74 3.69 -2.69
CA PRO A 148 -14.95 3.40 -1.27
C PRO A 148 -14.30 2.08 -0.86
N ASN A 149 -13.70 2.06 0.35
CA ASN A 149 -13.13 0.87 0.98
C ASN A 149 -12.16 0.10 0.06
N HIS A 150 -11.28 0.83 -0.61
CA HIS A 150 -10.42 0.32 -1.67
C HIS A 150 -8.94 0.44 -1.30
N PHE A 151 -8.18 -0.66 -1.43
CA PHE A 151 -6.73 -0.62 -1.39
C PHE A 151 -6.20 -0.04 -2.71
N PHE A 152 -5.73 1.19 -2.68
CA PHE A 152 -5.35 1.92 -3.88
C PHE A 152 -3.85 2.00 -4.11
N LEU A 153 -3.02 1.68 -3.12
CA LEU A 153 -1.57 1.73 -3.22
C LEU A 153 -0.93 0.56 -2.50
N GLU A 154 0.03 -0.05 -3.17
CA GLU A 154 0.98 -1.01 -2.61
C GLU A 154 2.41 -0.51 -2.87
N TYR A 155 3.23 -0.54 -1.82
CA TYR A 155 4.67 -0.38 -1.90
C TYR A 155 5.32 -1.39 -0.97
N ILE A 156 6.00 -2.39 -1.53
CA ILE A 156 6.73 -3.42 -0.81
C ILE A 156 8.15 -3.41 -1.37
N SER A 157 9.10 -2.86 -0.61
CA SER A 157 10.46 -2.69 -1.11
C SER A 157 11.48 -2.56 0.02
N ARG A 158 12.72 -2.86 -0.30
CA ARG A 158 13.87 -2.58 0.56
C ARG A 158 14.93 -1.85 -0.25
N PRO A 159 14.82 -0.51 -0.40
CA PRO A 159 15.87 0.28 -1.03
C PRO A 159 17.20 0.19 -0.26
N GLN A 160 18.28 0.66 -0.87
CA GLN A 160 19.64 0.58 -0.32
C GLN A 160 19.76 1.16 1.08
N THR A 161 19.00 2.22 1.37
CA THR A 161 18.96 2.84 2.69
C THR A 161 17.55 2.99 3.20
N ALA A 162 17.36 2.95 4.51
CA ALA A 162 16.08 3.17 5.14
C ALA A 162 15.55 4.60 4.89
N GLU A 163 16.44 5.58 4.72
CA GLU A 163 16.10 6.96 4.41
C GLU A 163 15.42 7.11 3.05
N ILE A 164 15.80 6.29 2.05
CA ILE A 164 15.10 6.26 0.75
C ILE A 164 13.68 5.75 0.94
N PHE A 165 13.49 4.68 1.72
CA PHE A 165 12.18 4.18 2.05
C PHE A 165 11.32 5.23 2.78
N PHE A 166 11.91 5.94 3.76
CA PHE A 166 11.19 6.96 4.52
C PHE A 166 10.79 8.16 3.64
N GLU A 167 11.65 8.54 2.69
CA GLU A 167 11.35 9.61 1.73
C GLU A 167 10.25 9.19 0.77
N ASP A 168 10.29 7.96 0.25
CA ASP A 168 9.24 7.39 -0.60
C ASP A 168 7.88 7.40 0.12
N VAL A 169 7.85 6.93 1.37
CA VAL A 169 6.65 6.91 2.20
C VAL A 169 6.12 8.33 2.45
N LEU A 170 7.01 9.28 2.76
CA LEU A 170 6.63 10.67 2.96
C LEU A 170 6.02 11.28 1.69
N MET A 171 6.65 11.06 0.53
CA MET A 171 6.14 11.55 -0.74
C MET A 171 4.76 10.97 -1.06
N ALA A 172 4.53 9.68 -0.83
CA ALA A 172 3.21 9.08 -1.01
C ALA A 172 2.16 9.76 -0.11
N CYS A 173 2.45 9.94 1.18
CA CYS A 173 1.56 10.62 2.11
C CYS A 173 1.24 12.06 1.67
N ILE A 174 2.23 12.80 1.17
CA ILE A 174 2.06 14.17 0.67
C ILE A 174 1.22 14.19 -0.59
N PHE A 175 1.53 13.34 -1.58
CA PHE A 175 0.80 13.29 -2.85
C PHE A 175 -0.70 13.07 -2.65
N TYR A 176 -1.05 12.11 -1.78
CA TYR A 176 -2.44 11.82 -1.46
C TYR A 176 -3.04 12.76 -0.41
N GLY A 177 -2.22 13.52 0.31
CA GLY A 177 -2.66 14.36 1.41
C GLY A 177 -3.29 13.57 2.56
N MET A 178 -2.88 12.32 2.77
CA MET A 178 -3.47 11.37 3.72
C MET A 178 -2.54 11.05 4.90
N PRO A 179 -3.09 10.77 6.10
CA PRO A 179 -2.30 10.40 7.26
C PRO A 179 -1.76 8.97 7.16
N ILE A 180 -0.77 8.68 8.01
CA ILE A 180 -0.14 7.37 8.11
C ILE A 180 -0.22 6.81 9.53
N LEU A 181 -0.61 5.55 9.65
CA LEU A 181 -0.44 4.72 10.83
C LEU A 181 0.80 3.85 10.63
N ALA A 182 1.88 4.19 11.32
CA ALA A 182 3.11 3.44 11.27
C ALA A 182 3.27 2.55 12.51
N GLU A 183 3.83 1.36 12.33
CA GLU A 183 4.18 0.51 13.44
C GLU A 183 5.26 1.18 14.33
N ASN A 184 5.02 1.23 15.64
CA ASN A 184 5.83 2.03 16.57
C ASN A 184 6.99 1.24 17.21
N ASN A 185 7.17 -0.03 16.90
CA ASN A 185 8.34 -0.80 17.35
C ASN A 185 9.65 -0.35 16.68
N LYS A 186 9.55 0.40 15.57
CA LYS A 186 10.66 0.93 14.78
C LYS A 186 10.46 2.44 14.56
N PRO A 187 10.87 3.29 15.51
CA PRO A 187 10.46 4.70 15.54
C PRO A 187 11.16 5.62 14.54
N ARG A 188 12.18 5.15 13.79
CA ARG A 188 12.98 6.00 12.88
C ARG A 188 12.16 6.70 11.82
N LEU A 189 11.15 6.04 11.24
CA LEU A 189 10.22 6.67 10.29
C LEU A 189 9.49 7.86 10.91
N LEU A 190 9.00 7.72 12.15
CA LEU A 190 8.31 8.80 12.86
C LEU A 190 9.24 9.96 13.18
N TYR A 191 10.50 9.68 13.57
CA TYR A 191 11.54 10.71 13.75
C TYR A 191 11.88 11.41 12.43
N TYR A 192 11.92 10.67 11.33
CA TYR A 192 12.12 11.24 10.01
C TYR A 192 11.02 12.24 9.66
N PHE A 193 9.77 11.87 9.81
CA PHE A 193 8.62 12.76 9.58
C PHE A 193 8.67 14.00 10.48
N LYS A 194 9.00 13.81 11.76
CA LYS A 194 9.15 14.92 12.73
C LYS A 194 10.24 15.91 12.28
N ARG A 195 11.42 15.40 11.93
CA ARG A 195 12.57 16.23 11.49
C ARG A 195 12.27 16.99 10.21
N ARG A 196 11.48 16.42 9.32
CA ARG A 196 11.05 17.05 8.06
C ARG A 196 9.86 18.00 8.24
N GLY A 197 9.33 18.18 9.45
CA GLY A 197 8.17 19.05 9.73
C GLY A 197 6.81 18.45 9.38
N TYR A 198 6.74 17.14 9.12
CA TYR A 198 5.52 16.42 8.74
C TYR A 198 4.98 15.51 9.86
N ARG A 199 5.33 15.78 11.13
CA ARG A 199 4.84 14.97 12.25
C ARG A 199 3.31 14.86 12.29
N GLY A 200 2.60 15.88 11.81
CA GLY A 200 1.14 15.91 11.74
C GLY A 200 0.52 14.90 10.80
N PHE A 201 1.29 14.31 9.88
CA PHE A 201 0.83 13.20 9.05
C PHE A 201 0.78 11.86 9.80
N SER A 202 1.56 11.69 10.87
CA SER A 202 1.56 10.44 11.64
C SER A 202 0.39 10.42 12.61
N MET A 203 -0.45 9.40 12.49
CA MET A 203 -1.55 9.15 13.42
C MET A 203 -1.02 8.83 14.81
N ASN A 204 -1.72 9.31 15.84
CA ASN A 204 -1.47 8.86 17.20
C ASN A 204 -2.11 7.49 17.41
N ARG A 205 -1.54 6.72 18.35
CA ARG A 205 -2.22 5.51 18.83
C ARG A 205 -3.59 5.92 19.38
N PRO A 206 -4.68 5.26 19.00
CA PRO A 206 -5.98 5.51 19.63
C PRO A 206 -5.87 5.33 21.14
N ASP A 207 -6.45 6.22 21.91
CA ASP A 207 -6.58 6.04 23.34
C ASP A 207 -7.35 4.75 23.58
N LYS A 208 -6.92 3.96 24.57
CA LYS A 208 -7.65 2.76 24.94
C LYS A 208 -9.04 3.19 25.40
N ILE A 209 -10.04 2.87 24.59
CA ILE A 209 -11.43 2.91 25.03
C ILE A 209 -11.60 1.64 25.86
N TRP A 210 -11.74 1.81 27.19
CA TRP A 210 -12.05 0.76 28.14
C TRP A 210 -13.55 0.55 28.20
#